data_f204956d38f9d484cd5850b2234c25cd
#
_entry.id   f204956d38f9d484cd5850b2234c25cd
#
_cell.length_a   1.000
_cell.length_b   1.000
_cell.length_c   1.000
_cell.angle_alpha   90.00
_cell.angle_beta   90.00
_cell.angle_gamma   90.00
#
_symmetry.space_group_name_H-M   'P 1'
#
loop_
_entity.id
_entity.type
_entity.pdbx_description
1 polymer ?
#
loop_
_entity_poly.entity_id
_entity_poly.type
_entity_poly.pdbx_seq_one_letter_code
_entity_poly.pdbx_strand_id
1 'polypeptide(L)'
;AKETGAKFNRVTRLKDELSKVKDNYDFIFIDCPPSLGILTTNALAAADSVLIPVQCEYFALEGIMQLINTIMLAQRKVNPNLDIEGVLLTMFSNTNLGIEVIESIKGFFKERVYDTIIPRLVRLAEAPSHGKPILEYEPRNKGTIAYLNLAKEVIDRNGTKEESVG
;
A
#
# COMPACT_ATOMS: atom_id res chain seq x y z
N ALA A 1 -1.34 -32.56 -14.87
CA ALA A 1 -1.02 -32.45 -13.42
C ALA A 1 0.35 -31.79 -13.18
N LYS A 2 1.39 -32.04 -14.00
CA LYS A 2 2.75 -31.46 -13.84
C LYS A 2 2.83 -29.96 -14.20
N GLU A 3 2.06 -29.49 -15.17
CA GLU A 3 2.05 -28.06 -15.55
C GLU A 3 1.39 -27.16 -14.48
N THR A 4 0.39 -27.66 -13.77
CA THR A 4 -0.27 -26.89 -12.72
C THR A 4 0.65 -26.64 -11.52
N GLY A 5 1.44 -27.65 -11.13
CA GLY A 5 2.40 -27.53 -10.03
C GLY A 5 3.56 -26.56 -10.32
N ALA A 6 4.11 -26.58 -11.56
CA ALA A 6 5.18 -25.66 -11.96
C ALA A 6 4.69 -24.22 -12.09
N LYS A 7 3.41 -24.00 -12.47
CA LYS A 7 2.80 -22.68 -12.59
C LYS A 7 2.50 -22.10 -11.20
N PHE A 8 2.07 -22.92 -10.24
CA PHE A 8 1.83 -22.51 -8.86
C PHE A 8 3.14 -22.12 -8.16
N ASN A 9 4.23 -22.87 -8.35
CA ASN A 9 5.55 -22.55 -7.79
C ASN A 9 6.09 -21.19 -8.27
N ARG A 10 5.72 -20.70 -9.45
CA ARG A 10 6.14 -19.38 -9.94
C ARG A 10 5.51 -18.20 -9.22
N VAL A 11 4.30 -18.34 -8.67
CA VAL A 11 3.56 -17.24 -8.01
C VAL A 11 3.73 -17.21 -6.49
N THR A 12 4.33 -18.26 -5.91
CA THR A 12 4.58 -18.34 -4.46
C THR A 12 6.05 -18.19 -4.08
N ARG A 13 6.96 -18.00 -5.05
CA ARG A 13 8.42 -17.95 -4.79
C ARG A 13 8.79 -16.89 -3.77
N LEU A 14 8.22 -15.69 -3.87
CA LEU A 14 8.50 -14.63 -2.92
C LEU A 14 8.02 -15.00 -1.51
N LYS A 15 6.84 -15.60 -1.39
CA LYS A 15 6.31 -16.09 -0.11
C LYS A 15 7.24 -17.11 0.54
N ASP A 16 7.75 -18.06 -0.26
CA ASP A 16 8.66 -19.11 0.23
C ASP A 16 9.99 -18.51 0.72
N GLU A 17 10.52 -17.49 0.02
CA GLU A 17 11.74 -16.81 0.46
C GLU A 17 11.52 -15.90 1.67
N LEU A 18 10.44 -15.13 1.71
CA LEU A 18 10.12 -14.26 2.85
C LEU A 18 9.84 -15.06 4.12
N SER A 19 9.29 -16.25 4.03
CA SER A 19 9.04 -17.12 5.19
C SER A 19 10.32 -17.46 5.98
N LYS A 20 11.49 -17.37 5.36
CA LYS A 20 12.79 -17.65 5.99
C LYS A 20 13.31 -16.50 6.86
N VAL A 21 12.80 -15.29 6.65
CA VAL A 21 13.34 -14.06 7.27
C VAL A 21 12.28 -13.24 8.00
N LYS A 22 10.98 -13.53 7.84
CA LYS A 22 9.88 -12.71 8.35
C LYS A 22 9.95 -12.52 9.88
N ASP A 23 10.43 -13.52 10.62
CA ASP A 23 10.52 -13.48 12.07
C ASP A 23 11.63 -12.54 12.60
N ASN A 24 12.45 -11.98 11.67
CA ASN A 24 13.49 -11.01 11.99
C ASN A 24 13.02 -9.55 11.87
N TYR A 25 11.79 -9.31 11.43
CA TYR A 25 11.27 -7.98 11.12
C TYR A 25 9.84 -7.80 11.63
N ASP A 26 9.55 -6.63 12.17
CA ASP A 26 8.18 -6.26 12.57
C ASP A 26 7.31 -5.96 11.33
N PHE A 27 7.93 -5.36 10.29
CA PHE A 27 7.27 -5.02 9.02
C PHE A 27 8.15 -5.38 7.83
N ILE A 28 7.52 -5.91 6.78
CA ILE A 28 8.14 -6.14 5.45
C ILE A 28 7.29 -5.43 4.42
N PHE A 29 7.81 -4.38 3.80
CA PHE A 29 7.14 -3.66 2.71
C PHE A 29 7.60 -4.20 1.35
N ILE A 30 6.63 -4.52 0.50
CA ILE A 30 6.87 -4.99 -0.87
C ILE A 30 6.39 -3.90 -1.82
N ASP A 31 7.31 -3.12 -2.38
CA ASP A 31 6.99 -2.16 -3.43
C ASP A 31 6.78 -2.89 -4.77
N CYS A 32 5.66 -2.59 -5.43
CA CYS A 32 5.23 -3.27 -6.63
C CYS A 32 5.19 -2.32 -7.83
N PRO A 33 5.61 -2.78 -9.02
CA PRO A 33 5.42 -2.00 -10.23
C PRO A 33 3.91 -1.86 -10.54
N PRO A 34 3.50 -0.79 -11.26
CA PRO A 34 2.10 -0.53 -11.60
C PRO A 34 1.53 -1.48 -12.67
N SER A 35 2.01 -2.71 -12.72
CA SER A 35 1.59 -3.73 -13.68
C SER A 35 1.06 -4.96 -12.94
N LEU A 36 0.01 -5.58 -13.48
CA LEU A 36 -0.59 -6.81 -12.93
C LEU A 36 0.15 -8.08 -13.41
N GLY A 37 1.47 -8.01 -13.44
CA GLY A 37 2.35 -9.10 -13.87
C GLY A 37 2.64 -10.13 -12.79
N ILE A 38 3.58 -11.02 -13.11
CA ILE A 38 4.01 -12.10 -12.22
C ILE A 38 4.61 -11.57 -10.89
N LEU A 39 5.29 -10.42 -10.91
CA LEU A 39 5.88 -9.81 -9.71
C LEU A 39 4.79 -9.35 -8.74
N THR A 40 3.79 -8.63 -9.22
CA THR A 40 2.64 -8.19 -8.40
C THR A 40 1.86 -9.40 -7.87
N THR A 41 1.68 -10.46 -8.68
CA THR A 41 1.02 -11.69 -8.21
C THR A 41 1.82 -12.37 -7.10
N ASN A 42 3.16 -12.41 -7.18
CA ASN A 42 4.01 -12.92 -6.11
C ASN A 42 3.91 -12.07 -4.84
N ALA A 43 3.88 -10.75 -4.96
CA ALA A 43 3.72 -9.85 -3.83
C ALA A 43 2.37 -10.09 -3.13
N LEU A 44 1.26 -10.12 -3.87
CA LEU A 44 -0.07 -10.39 -3.32
C LEU A 44 -0.20 -11.80 -2.72
N ALA A 45 0.52 -12.79 -3.26
CA ALA A 45 0.56 -14.14 -2.71
C ALA A 45 1.34 -14.22 -1.38
N ALA A 46 2.32 -13.34 -1.18
CA ALA A 46 3.20 -13.32 -0.02
C ALA A 46 2.70 -12.38 1.10
N ALA A 47 1.99 -11.31 0.76
CA ALA A 47 1.58 -10.27 1.69
C ALA A 47 0.43 -10.72 2.61
N ASP A 48 0.40 -10.16 3.81
CA ASP A 48 -0.72 -10.29 4.75
C ASP A 48 -1.81 -9.26 4.41
N SER A 49 -1.41 -8.05 4.03
CA SER A 49 -2.33 -6.98 3.66
C SER A 49 -1.77 -6.09 2.53
N VAL A 50 -2.65 -5.28 1.95
CA VAL A 50 -2.32 -4.33 0.87
C VAL A 50 -2.67 -2.91 1.30
N LEU A 51 -1.67 -2.05 1.40
CA LEU A 51 -1.86 -0.60 1.49
C LEU A 51 -1.96 -0.02 0.08
N ILE A 52 -3.03 0.72 -0.20
CA ILE A 52 -3.35 1.24 -1.52
C ILE A 52 -3.09 2.75 -1.57
N PRO A 53 -1.98 3.22 -2.14
CA PRO A 53 -1.79 4.65 -2.37
C PRO A 53 -2.63 5.12 -3.56
N VAL A 54 -3.35 6.23 -3.38
CA VAL A 54 -4.25 6.81 -4.38
C VAL A 54 -3.96 8.28 -4.54
N GLN A 55 -3.70 8.70 -5.76
CA GLN A 55 -3.57 10.12 -6.07
C GLN A 55 -4.94 10.79 -6.05
N CYS A 56 -5.03 11.99 -5.44
CA CYS A 56 -6.27 12.77 -5.38
C CYS A 56 -6.57 13.46 -6.73
N GLU A 57 -6.84 12.65 -7.76
CA GLU A 57 -7.12 13.07 -9.14
C GLU A 57 -8.44 12.49 -9.63
N TYR A 58 -8.98 13.03 -10.71
CA TYR A 58 -10.34 12.72 -11.21
C TYR A 58 -10.62 11.23 -11.43
N PHE A 59 -9.65 10.47 -11.96
CA PHE A 59 -9.82 9.03 -12.21
C PHE A 59 -9.46 8.12 -11.02
N ALA A 60 -9.29 8.68 -9.83
CA ALA A 60 -8.87 7.94 -8.63
C ALA A 60 -9.77 6.73 -8.32
N LEU A 61 -11.08 6.92 -8.34
CA LEU A 61 -12.05 5.86 -8.01
C LEU A 61 -12.04 4.72 -9.05
N GLU A 62 -11.91 5.04 -10.34
CA GLU A 62 -11.83 4.02 -11.37
C GLU A 62 -10.56 3.16 -11.23
N GLY A 63 -9.41 3.79 -10.99
CA GLY A 63 -8.15 3.09 -10.76
C GLY A 63 -8.18 2.17 -9.54
N ILE A 64 -8.76 2.64 -8.44
CA ILE A 64 -8.94 1.84 -7.22
C ILE A 64 -9.82 0.61 -7.49
N MET A 65 -10.94 0.77 -8.19
CA MET A 65 -11.85 -0.35 -8.44
C MET A 65 -11.20 -1.47 -9.27
N GLN A 66 -10.35 -1.11 -10.24
CA GLN A 66 -9.58 -2.11 -11.00
C GLN A 66 -8.58 -2.85 -10.10
N LEU A 67 -7.90 -2.14 -9.19
CA LEU A 67 -6.97 -2.75 -8.24
C LEU A 67 -7.71 -3.67 -7.25
N ILE A 68 -8.84 -3.26 -6.72
CA ILE A 68 -9.66 -4.10 -5.83
C ILE A 68 -10.08 -5.40 -6.51
N ASN A 69 -10.52 -5.36 -7.76
CA ASN A 69 -10.85 -6.56 -8.52
C ASN A 69 -9.65 -7.51 -8.62
N THR A 70 -8.44 -6.97 -8.76
CA THR A 70 -7.21 -7.76 -8.78
C THR A 70 -6.91 -8.37 -7.42
N ILE A 71 -7.07 -7.60 -6.32
CA ILE A 71 -6.89 -8.11 -4.96
C ILE A 71 -7.89 -9.23 -4.68
N MET A 72 -9.17 -9.04 -5.03
CA MET A 72 -10.20 -10.08 -4.89
C MET A 72 -9.87 -11.35 -5.69
N LEU A 73 -9.28 -11.20 -6.88
CA LEU A 73 -8.83 -12.33 -7.67
C LEU A 73 -7.66 -13.07 -6.99
N ALA A 74 -6.73 -12.32 -6.41
CA ALA A 74 -5.62 -12.88 -5.64
C ALA A 74 -6.11 -13.63 -4.39
N GLN A 75 -7.07 -13.05 -3.65
CA GLN A 75 -7.72 -13.71 -2.51
C GLN A 75 -8.33 -15.05 -2.90
N ARG A 76 -9.02 -15.10 -4.03
CA ARG A 76 -9.68 -16.34 -4.49
C ARG A 76 -8.70 -17.42 -5.00
N LYS A 77 -7.56 -17.03 -5.57
CA LYS A 77 -6.69 -17.95 -6.31
C LYS A 77 -5.38 -18.31 -5.62
N VAL A 78 -4.78 -17.39 -4.87
CA VAL A 78 -3.41 -17.55 -4.39
C VAL A 78 -3.20 -17.21 -2.92
N ASN A 79 -4.02 -16.32 -2.34
CA ASN A 79 -3.90 -15.91 -0.94
C ASN A 79 -5.26 -15.56 -0.30
N PRO A 80 -5.99 -16.56 0.21
CA PRO A 80 -7.32 -16.33 0.81
C PRO A 80 -7.33 -15.39 2.02
N ASN A 81 -6.19 -15.24 2.69
CA ASN A 81 -6.05 -14.42 3.91
C ASN A 81 -5.60 -12.98 3.61
N LEU A 82 -5.36 -12.63 2.35
CA LEU A 82 -4.97 -11.27 1.97
C LEU A 82 -6.07 -10.28 2.36
N ASP A 83 -5.74 -9.25 3.11
CA ASP A 83 -6.68 -8.17 3.45
C ASP A 83 -6.27 -6.84 2.80
N ILE A 84 -7.15 -5.85 2.86
CA ILE A 84 -6.86 -4.47 2.50
C ILE A 84 -6.52 -3.73 3.80
N GLU A 85 -5.25 -3.38 3.98
CA GLU A 85 -4.75 -2.61 5.12
C GLU A 85 -5.42 -1.25 5.20
N GLY A 86 -5.47 -0.56 4.08
CA GLY A 86 -6.10 0.73 3.98
C GLY A 86 -5.79 1.46 2.67
N VAL A 87 -6.45 2.60 2.51
CA VAL A 87 -6.29 3.50 1.36
C VAL A 87 -5.58 4.77 1.83
N LEU A 88 -4.42 5.06 1.25
CA LEU A 88 -3.63 6.25 1.52
C LEU A 88 -3.84 7.30 0.43
N LEU A 89 -4.38 8.45 0.80
CA LEU A 89 -4.54 9.59 -0.09
C LEU A 89 -3.19 10.28 -0.30
N THR A 90 -2.79 10.42 -1.55
CA THR A 90 -1.49 11.01 -1.93
C THR A 90 -1.65 12.13 -2.94
N MET A 91 -0.59 12.94 -3.10
CA MET A 91 -0.53 14.06 -4.05
C MET A 91 -1.71 15.04 -3.91
N PHE A 92 -2.18 15.22 -2.67
CA PHE A 92 -3.28 16.13 -2.40
C PHE A 92 -2.91 17.57 -2.68
N SER A 93 -3.76 18.25 -3.42
CA SER A 93 -3.76 19.70 -3.61
C SER A 93 -5.07 20.26 -3.08
N ASN A 94 -5.01 21.41 -2.37
CA ASN A 94 -6.19 22.05 -1.80
C ASN A 94 -7.01 22.75 -2.91
N THR A 95 -7.67 21.95 -3.74
CA THR A 95 -8.58 22.36 -4.83
C THR A 95 -9.95 21.73 -4.58
N ASN A 96 -11.01 22.31 -5.16
CA ASN A 96 -12.35 21.73 -5.05
C ASN A 96 -12.37 20.27 -5.54
N LEU A 97 -11.72 19.96 -6.66
CA LEU A 97 -11.60 18.59 -7.17
C LEU A 97 -10.90 17.67 -6.15
N GLY A 98 -9.80 18.12 -5.54
CA GLY A 98 -9.08 17.32 -4.55
C GLY A 98 -9.95 16.98 -3.34
N ILE A 99 -10.76 17.93 -2.88
CA ILE A 99 -11.70 17.75 -1.76
C ILE A 99 -12.81 16.77 -2.15
N GLU A 100 -13.43 16.94 -3.32
CA GLU A 100 -14.49 16.03 -3.82
C GLU A 100 -13.98 14.59 -3.96
N VAL A 101 -12.75 14.39 -4.44
CA VAL A 101 -12.13 13.06 -4.56
C VAL A 101 -11.94 12.44 -3.17
N ILE A 102 -11.44 13.21 -2.18
CA ILE A 102 -11.28 12.74 -0.80
C ILE A 102 -12.62 12.30 -0.22
N GLU A 103 -13.67 13.14 -0.35
CA GLU A 103 -15.00 12.82 0.17
C GLU A 103 -15.57 11.56 -0.47
N SER A 104 -15.41 11.41 -1.79
CA SER A 104 -15.84 10.22 -2.53
C SER A 104 -15.12 8.95 -2.07
N ILE A 105 -13.79 9.00 -1.90
CA ILE A 105 -13.00 7.87 -1.41
C ILE A 105 -13.35 7.54 0.04
N LYS A 106 -13.47 8.53 0.92
CA LYS A 106 -13.88 8.33 2.31
C LYS A 106 -15.31 7.77 2.42
N GLY A 107 -16.21 8.23 1.56
CA GLY A 107 -17.59 7.70 1.48
C GLY A 107 -17.63 6.21 1.14
N PHE A 108 -16.74 5.75 0.25
CA PHE A 108 -16.68 4.35 -0.19
C PHE A 108 -15.91 3.44 0.79
N PHE A 109 -14.72 3.87 1.22
CA PHE A 109 -13.80 3.04 2.02
C PHE A 109 -13.92 3.27 3.53
N LYS A 110 -14.60 4.34 3.95
CA LYS A 110 -14.86 4.67 5.37
C LYS A 110 -13.58 4.63 6.22
N GLU A 111 -13.60 3.82 7.26
CA GLU A 111 -12.52 3.67 8.26
C GLU A 111 -11.23 3.07 7.69
N ARG A 112 -11.30 2.47 6.48
CA ARG A 112 -10.10 1.95 5.81
C ARG A 112 -9.25 3.07 5.16
N VAL A 113 -9.74 4.30 5.07
CA VAL A 113 -8.92 5.43 4.63
C VAL A 113 -8.02 5.87 5.78
N TYR A 114 -6.73 6.06 5.48
CA TYR A 114 -5.80 6.64 6.45
C TYR A 114 -6.18 8.08 6.75
N ASP A 115 -6.03 8.50 8.01
CA ASP A 115 -6.24 9.90 8.40
C ASP A 115 -5.14 10.79 7.82
N THR A 116 -3.95 10.25 7.73
CA THR A 116 -2.80 10.90 7.10
C THR A 116 -3.00 11.05 5.60
N ILE A 117 -2.82 12.27 5.11
CA ILE A 117 -2.85 12.61 3.66
C ILE A 117 -1.48 13.13 3.25
N ILE A 118 -0.92 12.58 2.17
CA ILE A 118 0.37 13.05 1.64
C ILE A 118 0.12 14.20 0.66
N PRO A 119 0.63 15.41 0.96
CA PRO A 119 0.42 16.57 0.08
C PRO A 119 1.25 16.48 -1.20
N ARG A 120 0.79 17.16 -2.25
CA ARG A 120 1.58 17.39 -3.46
C ARG A 120 2.64 18.45 -3.18
N LEU A 121 3.90 18.06 -3.15
CA LEU A 121 5.04 18.94 -2.88
C LEU A 121 6.18 18.65 -3.84
N VAL A 122 6.77 19.72 -4.39
CA VAL A 122 7.93 19.62 -5.31
C VAL A 122 9.09 18.88 -4.63
N ARG A 123 9.34 19.11 -3.36
CA ARG A 123 10.41 18.48 -2.61
C ARG A 123 10.29 16.97 -2.49
N LEU A 124 9.07 16.44 -2.44
CA LEU A 124 8.83 14.99 -2.47
C LEU A 124 9.22 14.37 -3.82
N ALA A 125 9.06 15.12 -4.91
CA ALA A 125 9.47 14.69 -6.24
C ALA A 125 10.99 14.86 -6.47
N GLU A 126 11.63 15.83 -5.82
CA GLU A 126 13.06 16.10 -5.93
C GLU A 126 13.93 15.11 -5.12
N ALA A 127 13.51 14.75 -3.92
CA ALA A 127 14.31 13.90 -3.02
C ALA A 127 14.83 12.61 -3.69
N PRO A 128 14.05 11.85 -4.47
CA PRO A 128 14.56 10.68 -5.19
C PRO A 128 15.66 10.99 -6.21
N SER A 129 15.63 12.17 -6.86
CA SER A 129 16.69 12.58 -7.81
C SER A 129 18.04 12.79 -7.13
N HIS A 130 18.02 13.02 -5.83
CA HIS A 130 19.23 13.12 -4.98
C HIS A 130 19.58 11.80 -4.28
N GLY A 131 18.86 10.72 -4.57
CA GLY A 131 19.06 9.41 -3.92
C GLY A 131 18.80 9.43 -2.41
N LYS A 132 17.95 10.35 -1.93
CA LYS A 132 17.67 10.53 -0.51
C LYS A 132 16.18 10.40 -0.21
N PRO A 133 15.80 9.80 0.93
CA PRO A 133 14.44 9.92 1.42
C PRO A 133 14.16 11.37 1.85
N ILE A 134 12.88 11.77 1.83
CA ILE A 134 12.49 13.14 2.21
C ILE A 134 12.94 13.51 3.63
N LEU A 135 13.01 12.54 4.54
CA LEU A 135 13.46 12.74 5.92
C LEU A 135 14.89 13.25 6.01
N GLU A 136 15.76 12.82 5.09
CA GLU A 136 17.16 13.28 5.02
C GLU A 136 17.31 14.50 4.11
N TYR A 137 16.50 14.58 3.05
CA TYR A 137 16.56 15.66 2.07
C TYR A 137 16.07 16.98 2.66
N GLU A 138 14.90 16.96 3.31
CA GLU A 138 14.28 18.10 3.99
C GLU A 138 13.58 17.69 5.29
N PRO A 139 14.29 17.53 6.41
CA PRO A 139 13.73 17.02 7.67
C PRO A 139 12.54 17.80 8.23
N ARG A 140 12.46 19.11 7.95
CA ARG A 140 11.38 19.99 8.46
C ARG A 140 10.27 20.25 7.45
N ASN A 141 10.28 19.57 6.31
CA ASN A 141 9.27 19.74 5.27
C ASN A 141 7.91 19.15 5.69
N LYS A 142 6.82 19.75 5.23
CA LYS A 142 5.47 19.21 5.46
C LYS A 142 5.30 17.77 4.95
N GLY A 143 6.00 17.40 3.87
CA GLY A 143 6.02 16.03 3.34
C GLY A 143 6.68 15.07 4.33
N THR A 144 7.79 15.47 4.94
CA THR A 144 8.46 14.68 5.99
C THR A 144 7.54 14.43 7.17
N ILE A 145 6.88 15.47 7.66
CA ILE A 145 5.92 15.35 8.77
C ILE A 145 4.78 14.42 8.39
N ALA A 146 4.24 14.52 7.16
CA ALA A 146 3.16 13.64 6.70
C ALA A 146 3.61 12.18 6.65
N TYR A 147 4.80 11.86 6.15
CA TYR A 147 5.31 10.48 6.14
C TYR A 147 5.61 9.93 7.54
N LEU A 148 6.08 10.77 8.47
CA LEU A 148 6.25 10.35 9.87
C LEU A 148 4.91 10.05 10.54
N ASN A 149 3.89 10.87 10.30
CA ASN A 149 2.55 10.62 10.79
C ASN A 149 1.96 9.33 10.19
N LEU A 150 2.17 9.10 8.89
CA LEU A 150 1.77 7.85 8.24
C LEU A 150 2.44 6.64 8.89
N ALA A 151 3.75 6.70 9.12
CA ALA A 151 4.48 5.62 9.75
C ALA A 151 3.91 5.30 11.14
N LYS A 152 3.63 6.32 11.94
CA LYS A 152 2.98 6.16 13.23
C LYS A 152 1.60 5.53 13.10
N GLU A 153 0.76 6.03 12.20
CA GLU A 153 -0.60 5.51 11.97
C GLU A 153 -0.57 4.04 11.52
N VAL A 154 0.39 3.64 10.66
CA VAL A 154 0.58 2.24 10.26
C VAL A 154 0.93 1.38 11.46
N ILE A 155 1.86 1.83 12.32
CA ILE A 155 2.26 1.10 13.53
C ILE A 155 1.07 0.96 14.48
N ASP A 156 0.34 2.04 14.74
CA ASP A 156 -0.81 2.05 15.66
C ASP A 156 -1.92 1.10 15.17
N ARG A 157 -2.21 1.07 13.86
CA ARG A 157 -3.21 0.17 13.26
C ARG A 157 -2.83 -1.31 13.34
N ASN A 158 -1.53 -1.63 13.31
CA ASN A 158 -1.04 -3.01 13.36
C ASN A 158 -0.67 -3.47 14.78
N GLY A 159 -0.30 -2.57 15.68
CA GLY A 159 0.02 -2.88 17.08
C GLY A 159 -1.20 -3.28 17.92
N THR A 160 -2.38 -2.74 17.61
CA THR A 160 -3.62 -3.09 18.33
C THR A 160 -4.17 -4.49 18.04
N LYS A 161 -3.62 -5.21 17.05
CA LYS A 161 -4.05 -6.59 16.75
C LYS A 161 -3.49 -7.64 17.72
N GLU A 162 -2.39 -7.36 18.43
CA GLU A 162 -1.81 -8.29 19.39
C GLU A 162 -2.50 -8.27 20.77
N GLU A 163 -3.15 -7.19 21.16
CA GLU A 163 -3.85 -7.10 22.46
C GLU A 163 -5.25 -7.75 22.46
N SER A 164 -5.77 -8.18 21.33
CA SER A 164 -7.12 -8.76 21.21
C SER A 164 -7.18 -10.30 21.30
N VAL A 165 -6.06 -10.99 21.59
CA VAL A 165 -5.94 -12.45 21.72
C VAL A 165 -5.30 -12.81 23.06
N GLY A 166 -5.70 -12.14 24.11
CA GLY A 166 -5.36 -12.46 25.51
C GLY A 166 -6.58 -12.94 26.28
#